data_cb6520eb99e38268e6a36a6c7520644d
#
_entry.id   cb6520eb99e38268e6a36a6c7520644d
#
_cell.length_a   1.000
_cell.length_b   1.000
_cell.length_c   1.000
_cell.angle_alpha   90.00
_cell.angle_beta   90.00
_cell.angle_gamma   90.00
#
_symmetry.space_group_name_H-M   'P 1'
#
loop_
_entity.id
_entity.type
_entity.pdbx_description
1 polymer ?
#
loop_
_entity_poly.entity_id
_entity_poly.type
_entity_poly.pdbx_seq_one_letter_code
_entity_poly.pdbx_strand_id
1 'polypeptide(L)'
;MASSLSRLVLPFVPLLVVAGVGPAGALPLQVQPHDPLDRSCPGCDLRQADFRQAHLIGSDFRGSDLRGADLREANLEGADLTGALLEGADLRGANLTNAELSGVDLRNADLREAQVINAYAPNVRTSGMRYAGASLFGSNLIIGGGD
;
A
#
# COMPACT_ATOMS: atom_id res chain seq x y z
N MET A 1 -44.20 0.93 28.94
CA MET A 1 -42.86 1.25 29.47
C MET A 1 -41.83 0.83 28.40
N ALA A 2 -41.37 1.77 27.64
CA ALA A 2 -40.52 1.52 26.45
C ALA A 2 -39.05 1.54 26.83
N SER A 3 -38.37 0.43 26.64
CA SER A 3 -36.91 0.35 26.80
C SER A 3 -36.21 0.80 25.52
N SER A 4 -35.46 1.87 25.65
CA SER A 4 -34.62 2.48 24.64
C SER A 4 -33.44 1.53 24.31
N LEU A 5 -33.46 0.97 23.11
CA LEU A 5 -32.31 0.30 22.53
C LEU A 5 -31.39 1.36 21.89
N SER A 6 -30.36 1.75 22.61
CA SER A 6 -29.25 2.54 22.05
C SER A 6 -28.56 1.75 20.95
N ARG A 7 -28.77 2.16 19.70
CA ARG A 7 -28.02 1.67 18.55
C ARG A 7 -26.59 2.20 18.65
N LEU A 8 -25.66 1.32 18.95
CA LEU A 8 -24.25 1.58 18.79
C LEU A 8 -23.98 1.64 17.27
N VAL A 9 -23.90 2.84 16.74
CA VAL A 9 -23.47 3.06 15.36
C VAL A 9 -21.96 2.99 15.35
N LEU A 10 -21.42 1.84 15.01
CA LEU A 10 -20.02 1.71 14.63
C LEU A 10 -19.82 2.46 13.31
N PRO A 11 -18.79 3.32 13.17
CA PRO A 11 -18.49 3.91 11.89
C PRO A 11 -18.01 2.80 10.95
N PHE A 12 -18.87 2.46 10.01
CA PHE A 12 -18.55 1.61 8.88
C PHE A 12 -17.55 2.40 8.02
N VAL A 13 -16.28 2.06 8.09
CA VAL A 13 -15.29 2.52 7.11
C VAL A 13 -15.40 1.55 5.93
N PRO A 14 -16.02 1.94 4.82
CA PRO A 14 -16.03 1.07 3.66
C PRO A 14 -14.61 0.98 3.12
N LEU A 15 -14.04 -0.20 3.13
CA LEU A 15 -12.91 -0.52 2.27
C LEU A 15 -13.47 -0.52 0.83
N LEU A 16 -13.55 0.66 0.24
CA LEU A 16 -14.02 0.80 -1.13
C LEU A 16 -12.85 0.48 -2.06
N VAL A 17 -12.68 -0.80 -2.36
CA VAL A 17 -11.93 -1.20 -3.54
C VAL A 17 -12.80 -0.89 -4.74
N VAL A 18 -12.61 0.28 -5.34
CA VAL A 18 -13.24 0.59 -6.63
C VAL A 18 -12.47 -0.16 -7.70
N ALA A 19 -12.95 -1.36 -8.03
CA ALA A 19 -12.48 -2.08 -9.20
C ALA A 19 -12.78 -1.24 -10.45
N GLY A 20 -11.73 -0.81 -11.15
CA GLY A 20 -11.87 -0.23 -12.48
C GLY A 20 -12.61 -1.20 -13.40
N VAL A 21 -13.54 -0.69 -14.19
CA VAL A 21 -14.33 -1.45 -15.16
C VAL A 21 -13.39 -1.99 -16.24
N GLY A 22 -12.98 -3.25 -16.09
CA GLY A 22 -12.34 -4.01 -17.17
C GLY A 22 -13.38 -4.55 -18.15
N PRO A 23 -12.95 -5.08 -19.32
CA PRO A 23 -13.87 -5.56 -20.35
C PRO A 23 -14.77 -6.67 -19.81
N ALA A 24 -16.03 -6.65 -20.26
CA ALA A 24 -17.10 -7.55 -19.84
C ALA A 24 -16.67 -9.02 -19.83
N GLY A 25 -16.69 -9.65 -18.65
CA GLY A 25 -16.43 -11.09 -18.45
C GLY A 25 -15.47 -11.46 -17.34
N ALA A 26 -14.68 -10.53 -16.80
CA ALA A 26 -13.89 -10.78 -15.60
C ALA A 26 -14.77 -10.51 -14.37
N LEU A 27 -15.11 -11.54 -13.62
CA LEU A 27 -15.68 -11.37 -12.28
C LEU A 27 -14.68 -10.55 -11.46
N PRO A 28 -15.11 -9.49 -10.77
CA PRO A 28 -14.22 -8.80 -9.86
C PRO A 28 -13.70 -9.84 -8.87
N LEU A 29 -12.36 -9.90 -8.74
CA LEU A 29 -11.73 -10.70 -7.72
C LEU A 29 -12.28 -10.19 -6.39
N GLN A 30 -13.25 -10.91 -5.84
CA GLN A 30 -13.73 -10.64 -4.50
C GLN A 30 -12.56 -11.02 -3.58
N VAL A 31 -11.83 -10.01 -3.11
CA VAL A 31 -10.98 -10.17 -1.94
C VAL A 31 -11.93 -10.68 -0.85
N GLN A 32 -11.87 -11.97 -0.57
CA GLN A 32 -12.62 -12.57 0.53
C GLN A 32 -12.15 -11.85 1.79
N PRO A 33 -13.00 -11.15 2.53
CA PRO A 33 -12.60 -10.61 3.81
C PRO A 33 -12.39 -11.77 4.78
N HIS A 34 -11.16 -12.20 4.90
CA HIS A 34 -10.72 -12.96 6.05
C HIS A 34 -10.64 -11.98 7.20
N ASP A 35 -11.57 -11.89 8.10
CA ASP A 35 -11.62 -10.99 9.22
C ASP A 35 -11.61 -9.49 8.83
N PRO A 36 -12.62 -8.70 9.23
CA PRO A 36 -12.63 -7.25 9.00
C PRO A 36 -11.46 -6.49 9.66
N LEU A 37 -10.61 -7.18 10.44
CA LEU A 37 -9.39 -6.66 11.03
C LEU A 37 -8.12 -7.19 10.33
N ASP A 38 -8.24 -8.18 9.46
CA ASP A 38 -7.09 -8.72 8.72
C ASP A 38 -6.88 -7.89 7.44
N ARG A 39 -5.92 -6.96 7.51
CA ARG A 39 -5.45 -6.16 6.38
C ARG A 39 -4.37 -6.87 5.59
N SER A 40 -4.37 -8.19 5.63
CA SER A 40 -3.35 -9.04 5.04
C SER A 40 -3.82 -9.54 3.68
N CYS A 41 -3.00 -9.32 2.68
CA CYS A 41 -3.28 -9.78 1.31
C CYS A 41 -1.98 -10.19 0.61
N PRO A 42 -1.22 -11.16 1.16
CA PRO A 42 0.02 -11.59 0.54
C PRO A 42 -0.26 -12.24 -0.83
N GLY A 43 0.51 -11.82 -1.83
CA GLY A 43 0.38 -12.31 -3.21
C GLY A 43 -0.88 -11.87 -3.95
N CYS A 44 -1.64 -10.89 -3.44
CA CYS A 44 -2.85 -10.41 -4.10
C CYS A 44 -2.56 -9.62 -5.37
N ASP A 45 -3.48 -9.69 -6.32
CA ASP A 45 -3.53 -8.77 -7.46
C ASP A 45 -4.29 -7.50 -7.07
N LEU A 46 -3.53 -6.45 -6.79
CA LEU A 46 -4.00 -5.13 -6.35
C LEU A 46 -3.62 -4.04 -7.37
N ARG A 47 -3.40 -4.44 -8.61
CA ARG A 47 -3.04 -3.51 -9.68
C ARG A 47 -4.08 -2.41 -9.83
N GLN A 48 -3.60 -1.16 -9.92
CA GLN A 48 -4.43 0.04 -10.06
C GLN A 48 -5.49 0.22 -8.95
N ALA A 49 -5.33 -0.47 -7.82
CA ALA A 49 -6.22 -0.30 -6.67
C ALA A 49 -6.13 1.12 -6.10
N ASP A 50 -7.24 1.62 -5.58
CA ASP A 50 -7.32 2.92 -4.93
C ASP A 50 -7.20 2.74 -3.40
N PHE A 51 -6.03 3.10 -2.87
CA PHE A 51 -5.71 3.09 -1.44
C PHE A 51 -5.39 4.49 -0.90
N ARG A 52 -5.86 5.53 -1.57
CA ARG A 52 -5.64 6.90 -1.11
C ARG A 52 -6.09 7.09 0.32
N GLN A 53 -5.19 7.65 1.15
CA GLN A 53 -5.45 7.93 2.57
C GLN A 53 -5.87 6.69 3.38
N ALA A 54 -5.63 5.49 2.86
CA ALA A 54 -5.98 4.26 3.55
C ALA A 54 -5.12 4.04 4.80
N HIS A 55 -5.72 3.49 5.85
CA HIS A 55 -5.01 3.10 7.07
C HIS A 55 -4.53 1.65 6.95
N LEU A 56 -3.30 1.47 6.46
CA LEU A 56 -2.67 0.18 6.17
C LEU A 56 -1.53 -0.15 7.15
N ILE A 57 -1.63 0.36 8.38
CA ILE A 57 -0.61 0.15 9.42
C ILE A 57 -0.44 -1.34 9.69
N GLY A 58 0.80 -1.83 9.61
CA GLY A 58 1.13 -3.24 9.87
C GLY A 58 0.52 -4.24 8.90
N SER A 59 0.00 -3.80 7.75
CA SER A 59 -0.59 -4.68 6.74
C SER A 59 0.46 -5.61 6.13
N ASP A 60 0.06 -6.82 5.76
CA ASP A 60 0.90 -7.79 5.06
C ASP A 60 0.55 -7.80 3.56
N PHE A 61 1.45 -7.24 2.74
CA PHE A 61 1.37 -7.20 1.28
C PHE A 61 2.53 -7.93 0.62
N ARG A 62 3.12 -8.91 1.30
CA ARG A 62 4.25 -9.67 0.75
C ARG A 62 3.93 -10.28 -0.59
N GLY A 63 4.78 -10.00 -1.58
CA GLY A 63 4.63 -10.50 -2.93
C GLY A 63 3.40 -10.04 -3.70
N SER A 64 2.64 -9.06 -3.19
CA SER A 64 1.46 -8.54 -3.87
C SER A 64 1.82 -7.73 -5.11
N ASP A 65 0.94 -7.74 -6.09
CA ASP A 65 1.05 -6.92 -7.29
C ASP A 65 0.27 -5.61 -7.12
N LEU A 66 0.98 -4.55 -6.75
CA LEU A 66 0.48 -3.19 -6.54
C LEU A 66 0.85 -2.24 -7.69
N ARG A 67 1.17 -2.77 -8.87
CA ARG A 67 1.59 -1.94 -10.00
C ARG A 67 0.52 -0.93 -10.39
N GLY A 68 0.94 0.35 -10.47
CA GLY A 68 0.06 1.46 -10.78
C GLY A 68 -1.01 1.76 -9.72
N ALA A 69 -0.94 1.17 -8.54
CA ALA A 69 -1.86 1.48 -7.44
C ALA A 69 -1.71 2.94 -6.97
N ASP A 70 -2.80 3.52 -6.52
CA ASP A 70 -2.83 4.87 -5.93
C ASP A 70 -2.79 4.76 -4.40
N LEU A 71 -1.61 4.98 -3.84
CA LEU A 71 -1.30 4.91 -2.41
C LEU A 71 -1.03 6.30 -1.81
N ARG A 72 -1.49 7.37 -2.46
CA ARG A 72 -1.24 8.73 -1.99
C ARG A 72 -1.76 8.93 -0.58
N GLU A 73 -0.88 9.49 0.26
CA GLU A 73 -1.20 9.77 1.67
C GLU A 73 -1.63 8.55 2.49
N ALA A 74 -1.44 7.32 1.96
CA ALA A 74 -1.72 6.10 2.69
C ALA A 74 -0.76 5.94 3.89
N ASN A 75 -1.27 5.40 4.99
CA ASN A 75 -0.45 5.08 6.15
C ASN A 75 -0.06 3.60 6.11
N LEU A 76 1.16 3.33 5.67
CA LEU A 76 1.80 2.01 5.55
C LEU A 76 2.84 1.79 6.66
N GLU A 77 2.72 2.49 7.79
CA GLU A 77 3.65 2.34 8.92
C GLU A 77 3.74 0.89 9.36
N GLY A 78 4.97 0.36 9.41
CA GLY A 78 5.23 -1.03 9.81
C GLY A 78 4.66 -2.09 8.87
N ALA A 79 4.16 -1.73 7.69
CA ALA A 79 3.66 -2.70 6.72
C ALA A 79 4.79 -3.58 6.16
N ASP A 80 4.49 -4.84 5.88
CA ASP A 80 5.38 -5.76 5.20
C ASP A 80 5.06 -5.82 3.71
N LEU A 81 5.94 -5.22 2.91
CA LEU A 81 5.87 -5.15 1.46
C LEU A 81 6.93 -6.06 0.79
N THR A 82 7.55 -6.99 1.54
CA THR A 82 8.63 -7.83 1.03
C THR A 82 8.26 -8.45 -0.33
N GLY A 83 9.09 -8.18 -1.34
CA GLY A 83 8.91 -8.69 -2.70
C GLY A 83 7.67 -8.16 -3.44
N ALA A 84 6.99 -7.15 -2.92
CA ALA A 84 5.85 -6.54 -3.61
C ALA A 84 6.26 -5.81 -4.89
N LEU A 85 5.38 -5.78 -5.88
CA LEU A 85 5.56 -5.07 -7.13
C LEU A 85 4.83 -3.73 -7.06
N LEU A 86 5.58 -2.64 -6.97
CA LEU A 86 5.07 -1.26 -6.89
C LEU A 86 5.48 -0.43 -8.12
N GLU A 87 5.81 -1.09 -9.23
CA GLU A 87 6.20 -0.37 -10.45
C GLU A 87 5.11 0.61 -10.88
N GLY A 88 5.49 1.89 -11.03
CA GLY A 88 4.59 2.95 -11.44
C GLY A 88 3.50 3.31 -10.42
N ALA A 89 3.56 2.80 -9.19
CA ALA A 89 2.62 3.18 -8.14
C ALA A 89 2.81 4.64 -7.69
N ASP A 90 1.74 5.28 -7.26
CA ASP A 90 1.74 6.64 -6.72
C ASP A 90 1.72 6.59 -5.18
N LEU A 91 2.88 6.82 -4.58
CA LEU A 91 3.10 6.81 -3.12
C LEU A 91 3.33 8.23 -2.57
N ARG A 92 2.91 9.27 -3.27
CA ARG A 92 3.13 10.65 -2.82
C ARG A 92 2.54 10.90 -1.44
N GLY A 93 3.35 11.43 -0.55
CA GLY A 93 2.95 11.72 0.84
C GLY A 93 2.64 10.49 1.68
N ALA A 94 2.85 9.26 1.18
CA ALA A 94 2.62 8.04 1.95
C ALA A 94 3.58 7.92 3.15
N ASN A 95 3.12 7.33 4.24
CA ASN A 95 3.93 7.02 5.40
C ASN A 95 4.39 5.55 5.37
N LEU A 96 5.66 5.32 5.10
CA LEU A 96 6.35 4.03 5.08
C LEU A 96 7.32 3.88 6.27
N THR A 97 7.10 4.61 7.34
CA THR A 97 7.95 4.54 8.55
C THR A 97 7.98 3.12 9.09
N ASN A 98 9.17 2.61 9.35
CA ASN A 98 9.40 1.24 9.85
C ASN A 98 8.86 0.13 8.91
N ALA A 99 8.54 0.42 7.66
CA ALA A 99 8.06 -0.59 6.71
C ALA A 99 9.19 -1.56 6.30
N GLU A 100 8.82 -2.79 6.00
CA GLU A 100 9.69 -3.81 5.41
C GLU A 100 9.57 -3.75 3.88
N LEU A 101 10.65 -3.38 3.20
CA LEU A 101 10.70 -3.15 1.76
C LEU A 101 11.67 -4.09 1.03
N SER A 102 12.09 -5.19 1.65
CA SER A 102 13.07 -6.11 1.08
C SER A 102 12.63 -6.62 -0.30
N GLY A 103 13.46 -6.40 -1.31
CA GLY A 103 13.22 -6.88 -2.67
C GLY A 103 12.03 -6.25 -3.40
N VAL A 104 11.53 -5.12 -2.92
CA VAL A 104 10.41 -4.39 -3.56
C VAL A 104 10.83 -3.84 -4.92
N ASP A 105 9.92 -3.85 -5.88
CA ASP A 105 10.10 -3.20 -7.17
C ASP A 105 9.42 -1.82 -7.18
N LEU A 106 10.22 -0.76 -7.02
CA LEU A 106 9.78 0.65 -7.04
C LEU A 106 10.12 1.36 -8.36
N ARG A 107 10.39 0.63 -9.42
CA ARG A 107 10.70 1.27 -10.71
C ARG A 107 9.57 2.18 -11.15
N ASN A 108 9.93 3.39 -11.58
CA ASN A 108 9.00 4.42 -12.01
C ASN A 108 7.93 4.83 -10.97
N ALA A 109 8.02 4.36 -9.73
CA ALA A 109 7.11 4.78 -8.66
C ALA A 109 7.34 6.24 -8.26
N ASP A 110 6.30 6.89 -7.75
CA ASP A 110 6.35 8.28 -7.30
C ASP A 110 6.27 8.36 -5.77
N LEU A 111 7.41 8.56 -5.12
CA LEU A 111 7.56 8.69 -3.67
C LEU A 111 7.76 10.16 -3.23
N ARG A 112 7.41 11.14 -4.04
CA ARG A 112 7.57 12.53 -3.64
C ARG A 112 6.85 12.81 -2.33
N GLU A 113 7.52 13.51 -1.41
CA GLU A 113 6.99 13.86 -0.09
C GLU A 113 6.64 12.66 0.81
N ALA A 114 6.97 11.43 0.41
CA ALA A 114 6.76 10.24 1.24
C ALA A 114 7.72 10.20 2.44
N GLN A 115 7.31 9.54 3.51
CA GLN A 115 8.12 9.28 4.69
C GLN A 115 8.58 7.82 4.67
N VAL A 116 9.88 7.59 4.39
CA VAL A 116 10.51 6.27 4.36
C VAL A 116 11.53 6.20 5.52
N ILE A 117 11.05 6.50 6.72
CA ILE A 117 11.90 6.64 7.91
C ILE A 117 12.12 5.26 8.53
N ASN A 118 13.39 4.92 8.80
CA ASN A 118 13.77 3.62 9.39
C ASN A 118 13.21 2.39 8.64
N ALA A 119 12.82 2.53 7.39
CA ALA A 119 12.38 1.41 6.60
C ALA A 119 13.55 0.49 6.26
N TYR A 120 13.33 -0.82 6.30
CA TYR A 120 14.33 -1.81 5.91
C TYR A 120 14.14 -2.15 4.43
N ALA A 121 15.10 -1.76 3.58
CA ALA A 121 14.94 -1.76 2.13
C ALA A 121 16.14 -2.37 1.36
N PRO A 122 16.57 -3.60 1.66
CA PRO A 122 17.61 -4.25 0.89
C PRO A 122 17.09 -4.73 -0.47
N ASN A 123 17.94 -4.70 -1.50
CA ASN A 123 17.64 -5.21 -2.83
C ASN A 123 16.41 -4.61 -3.50
N VAL A 124 16.09 -3.34 -3.21
CA VAL A 124 14.99 -2.62 -3.85
C VAL A 124 15.39 -2.14 -5.24
N ARG A 125 14.49 -2.27 -6.20
CA ARG A 125 14.69 -1.78 -7.57
C ARG A 125 14.11 -0.38 -7.69
N THR A 126 14.94 0.62 -7.97
CA THR A 126 14.58 2.06 -7.90
C THR A 126 14.73 2.82 -9.20
N SER A 127 15.00 2.15 -10.33
CA SER A 127 15.19 2.82 -11.62
C SER A 127 13.96 3.67 -12.01
N GLY A 128 14.18 4.94 -12.32
CA GLY A 128 13.11 5.89 -12.67
C GLY A 128 12.21 6.34 -11.50
N MET A 129 12.50 5.94 -10.27
CA MET A 129 11.74 6.37 -9.09
C MET A 129 11.87 7.88 -8.85
N ARG A 130 10.77 8.52 -8.48
CA ARG A 130 10.71 9.95 -8.14
C ARG A 130 10.58 10.09 -6.63
N TYR A 131 11.46 10.88 -6.00
CA TYR A 131 11.53 10.98 -4.53
C TYR A 131 11.79 12.40 -4.02
N ALA A 132 11.58 13.45 -4.82
CA ALA A 132 11.77 14.82 -4.38
C ALA A 132 10.95 15.13 -3.13
N GLY A 133 11.58 15.66 -2.08
CA GLY A 133 10.93 15.96 -0.80
C GLY A 133 10.65 14.73 0.08
N ALA A 134 10.99 13.52 -0.34
CA ALA A 134 10.86 12.34 0.52
C ALA A 134 11.86 12.36 1.67
N SER A 135 11.42 11.91 2.86
CA SER A 135 12.28 11.70 4.01
C SER A 135 12.76 10.25 4.05
N LEU A 136 14.06 10.03 3.85
CA LEU A 136 14.68 8.70 3.81
C LEU A 136 15.53 8.42 5.06
N PHE A 137 15.33 9.16 6.12
CA PHE A 137 16.17 9.08 7.32
C PHE A 137 16.14 7.68 7.94
N GLY A 138 17.33 7.13 8.18
CA GLY A 138 17.46 5.80 8.81
C GLY A 138 17.07 4.62 7.91
N SER A 139 16.56 4.86 6.70
CA SER A 139 16.35 3.78 5.74
C SER A 139 17.65 3.40 5.04
N ASN A 140 17.75 2.14 4.63
CA ASN A 140 18.84 1.68 3.77
C ASN A 140 18.43 1.60 2.29
N LEU A 141 17.45 2.40 1.89
CA LEU A 141 17.00 2.51 0.50
C LEU A 141 18.11 3.14 -0.36
N ILE A 142 18.66 2.36 -1.28
CA ILE A 142 19.69 2.81 -2.22
C ILE A 142 19.00 3.34 -3.48
N ILE A 143 19.15 4.64 -3.73
CA ILE A 143 18.59 5.29 -4.91
C ILE A 143 19.63 5.27 -6.03
N GLY A 144 19.22 4.80 -7.22
CA GLY A 144 20.08 4.72 -8.39
C GLY A 144 21.02 3.52 -8.40
N GLY A 145 20.78 2.51 -7.59
CA GLY A 145 21.39 1.19 -7.70
C GLY A 145 20.95 0.57 -9.03
N GLY A 146 21.95 0.25 -9.87
CA GLY A 146 21.72 -0.19 -11.26
C GLY A 146 20.84 -1.43 -11.39
N ASP A 147 20.37 -1.58 -12.58
CA ASP A 147 19.65 -2.73 -13.17
C ASP A 147 20.41 -4.04 -13.01
#